data_c95a838989f3a09df36361f2dfdd3f88
#
_entry.id   c95a838989f3a09df36361f2dfdd3f88
#
_cell.length_a   1.000
_cell.length_b   1.000
_cell.length_c   1.000
_cell.angle_alpha   90.00
_cell.angle_beta   90.00
_cell.angle_gamma   90.00
#
_symmetry.space_group_name_H-M   'P 1'
#
loop_
_entity.id
_entity.type
_entity.pdbx_description
1 polymer ?
#
loop_
_entity_poly.entity_id
_entity_poly.type
_entity_poly.pdbx_seq_one_letter_code
_entity_poly.pdbx_strand_id
1 'polypeptide(L)'
;VKAVIEETGFSKATLTKYVTLLNDRAMDSGLELTIHLEDENLRLSIGAATKGRDIRSLFLENAVKYQILVYLLYHQQFLAHQLAQELMISEATLGRHLSSLNQILSEFDLSIQNGRWRGPEHQIRYFYFCFFRKVWSSQEWEGHMQKPERKQEIATLEEICGASLSSGQKLDLILWAHISQQRLRVNACQFQVIEEK
;
A
#
# COMPACT_ATOMS: atom_id res chain seq x y z
N VAL A 1 -26.08 10.41 -11.55
CA VAL A 1 -26.29 8.96 -11.45
C VAL A 1 -26.20 8.31 -12.82
N LYS A 2 -26.95 8.76 -13.85
CA LYS A 2 -26.97 8.17 -15.19
C LYS A 2 -25.56 8.07 -15.79
N ALA A 3 -24.80 9.17 -15.81
CA ALA A 3 -23.44 9.20 -16.35
C ALA A 3 -22.51 8.17 -15.65
N VAL A 4 -22.60 8.01 -14.33
CA VAL A 4 -21.79 7.04 -13.59
C VAL A 4 -22.20 5.61 -13.94
N ILE A 5 -23.49 5.35 -14.10
CA ILE A 5 -24.01 4.05 -14.53
C ILE A 5 -23.51 3.69 -15.95
N GLU A 6 -23.56 4.66 -16.88
CA GLU A 6 -23.05 4.47 -18.26
C GLU A 6 -21.55 4.22 -18.27
N GLU A 7 -20.77 4.95 -17.47
CA GLU A 7 -19.31 4.80 -17.41
C GLU A 7 -18.87 3.52 -16.72
N THR A 8 -19.54 3.12 -15.63
CA THR A 8 -19.14 1.95 -14.81
C THR A 8 -19.82 0.65 -15.23
N GLY A 9 -20.94 0.70 -15.94
CA GLY A 9 -21.79 -0.44 -16.25
C GLY A 9 -22.55 -1.00 -15.04
N PHE A 10 -22.56 -0.29 -13.91
CA PHE A 10 -23.25 -0.75 -12.70
C PHE A 10 -24.77 -0.51 -12.79
N SER A 11 -25.56 -1.38 -12.16
CA SER A 11 -26.96 -1.09 -11.91
C SER A 11 -27.11 -0.01 -10.82
N LYS A 12 -28.27 0.68 -10.79
CA LYS A 12 -28.56 1.65 -9.72
C LYS A 12 -28.47 0.99 -8.32
N ALA A 13 -28.95 -0.22 -8.17
CA ALA A 13 -28.85 -0.98 -6.92
C ALA A 13 -27.40 -1.28 -6.52
N THR A 14 -26.57 -1.66 -7.48
CA THR A 14 -25.13 -1.87 -7.28
C THR A 14 -24.44 -0.57 -6.86
N LEU A 15 -24.75 0.53 -7.53
CA LEU A 15 -24.20 1.85 -7.20
C LEU A 15 -24.58 2.26 -5.77
N THR A 16 -25.85 2.13 -5.39
CA THR A 16 -26.33 2.40 -4.03
C THR A 16 -25.54 1.59 -2.99
N LYS A 17 -25.39 0.28 -3.23
CA LYS A 17 -24.60 -0.58 -2.34
C LYS A 17 -23.15 -0.11 -2.16
N TYR A 18 -22.50 0.29 -3.24
CA TYR A 18 -21.13 0.80 -3.16
C TYR A 18 -21.04 2.17 -2.47
N VAL A 19 -22.02 3.06 -2.66
CA VAL A 19 -22.09 4.34 -1.97
C VAL A 19 -22.22 4.12 -0.47
N THR A 20 -23.11 3.23 -0.03
CA THR A 20 -23.26 2.87 1.39
C THR A 20 -21.95 2.32 1.95
N LEU A 21 -21.34 1.33 1.28
CA LEU A 21 -20.07 0.74 1.71
C LEU A 21 -18.94 1.77 1.82
N LEU A 22 -18.90 2.74 0.91
CA LEU A 22 -17.92 3.83 0.91
C LEU A 22 -18.11 4.73 2.12
N ASN A 23 -19.35 5.16 2.38
CA ASN A 23 -19.67 6.03 3.50
C ASN A 23 -19.38 5.34 4.84
N ASP A 24 -19.76 4.05 4.99
CA ASP A 24 -19.49 3.28 6.20
C ASP A 24 -17.99 3.19 6.47
N ARG A 25 -17.19 2.84 5.46
CA ARG A 25 -15.73 2.76 5.61
C ARG A 25 -15.08 4.11 5.91
N ALA A 26 -15.55 5.19 5.28
CA ALA A 26 -15.06 6.52 5.57
C ALA A 26 -15.34 6.91 7.04
N MET A 27 -16.54 6.62 7.52
CA MET A 27 -16.94 6.87 8.91
C MET A 27 -16.10 6.04 9.89
N ASP A 28 -15.93 4.75 9.65
CA ASP A 28 -15.13 3.84 10.50
C ASP A 28 -13.64 4.28 10.58
N SER A 29 -13.11 4.86 9.51
CA SER A 29 -11.74 5.36 9.44
C SER A 29 -11.57 6.81 9.90
N GLY A 30 -12.67 7.47 10.33
CA GLY A 30 -12.66 8.88 10.72
C GLY A 30 -12.36 9.84 9.55
N LEU A 31 -12.58 9.41 8.31
CA LEU A 31 -12.31 10.21 7.13
C LEU A 31 -13.52 11.09 6.82
N GLU A 32 -13.32 12.40 6.71
CA GLU A 32 -14.36 13.35 6.31
C GLU A 32 -14.70 13.21 4.81
N LEU A 33 -15.45 12.17 4.50
CA LEU A 33 -15.93 11.86 3.16
C LEU A 33 -17.38 11.37 3.26
N THR A 34 -18.28 11.96 2.49
CA THR A 34 -19.66 11.48 2.37
C THR A 34 -20.14 11.58 0.93
N ILE A 35 -20.75 10.52 0.44
CA ILE A 35 -21.39 10.47 -0.87
C ILE A 35 -22.90 10.46 -0.65
N HIS A 36 -23.57 11.49 -1.10
CA HIS A 36 -25.03 11.59 -1.09
C HIS A 36 -25.58 11.12 -2.44
N LEU A 37 -26.49 10.16 -2.39
CA LEU A 37 -27.23 9.68 -3.54
C LEU A 37 -28.65 10.22 -3.44
N GLU A 38 -28.96 11.28 -4.17
CA GLU A 38 -30.26 11.93 -4.21
C GLU A 38 -30.87 11.71 -5.60
N ASP A 39 -31.92 10.90 -5.70
CA ASP A 39 -32.67 10.54 -6.92
C ASP A 39 -31.84 10.30 -8.18
N GLU A 40 -31.43 11.33 -8.89
CA GLU A 40 -30.60 11.28 -10.11
C GLU A 40 -29.21 11.92 -9.93
N ASN A 41 -28.88 12.47 -8.76
CA ASN A 41 -27.64 13.18 -8.51
C ASN A 41 -26.76 12.41 -7.53
N LEU A 42 -25.46 12.45 -7.79
CA LEU A 42 -24.40 12.06 -6.87
C LEU A 42 -23.69 13.33 -6.41
N ARG A 43 -23.72 13.60 -5.12
CA ARG A 43 -22.99 14.70 -4.51
C ARG A 43 -21.91 14.14 -3.62
N LEU A 44 -20.67 14.57 -3.84
CA LEU A 44 -19.52 14.20 -3.03
C LEU A 44 -19.17 15.37 -2.10
N SER A 45 -19.16 15.12 -0.80
CA SER A 45 -18.66 16.03 0.23
C SER A 45 -17.34 15.50 0.76
N ILE A 46 -16.28 16.31 0.70
CA ILE A 46 -14.94 15.93 1.14
C ILE A 46 -14.44 17.02 2.10
N GLY A 47 -13.94 16.61 3.26
CA GLY A 47 -13.29 17.51 4.20
C GLY A 47 -12.00 18.13 3.62
N ALA A 48 -11.67 19.35 4.07
CA ALA A 48 -10.52 20.09 3.56
C ALA A 48 -9.17 19.37 3.77
N ALA A 49 -9.06 18.52 4.80
CA ALA A 49 -7.86 17.74 5.10
C ALA A 49 -7.77 16.41 4.31
N THR A 50 -8.90 15.93 3.78
CA THR A 50 -8.98 14.64 3.08
C THR A 50 -8.35 14.72 1.69
N LYS A 51 -7.39 13.83 1.42
CA LYS A 51 -6.70 13.76 0.12
C LYS A 51 -7.14 12.50 -0.63
N GLY A 52 -6.98 12.49 -1.96
CA GLY A 52 -7.31 11.33 -2.78
C GLY A 52 -6.56 10.05 -2.41
N ARG A 53 -5.38 10.15 -1.76
CA ARG A 53 -4.66 9.00 -1.21
C ARG A 53 -5.38 8.35 -0.03
N ASP A 54 -6.01 9.16 0.82
CA ASP A 54 -6.73 8.69 2.01
C ASP A 54 -7.97 7.89 1.59
N ILE A 55 -8.64 8.35 0.54
CA ILE A 55 -9.76 7.62 -0.05
C ILE A 55 -9.32 6.28 -0.64
N ARG A 56 -8.16 6.24 -1.31
CA ARG A 56 -7.62 4.98 -1.86
C ARG A 56 -7.21 3.99 -0.81
N SER A 57 -6.59 4.43 0.28
CA SER A 57 -6.14 3.54 1.37
C SER A 57 -7.31 2.78 2.00
N LEU A 58 -8.49 3.39 2.14
CA LEU A 58 -9.71 2.72 2.63
C LEU A 58 -10.04 1.39 1.93
N PHE A 59 -9.68 1.29 0.65
CA PHE A 59 -9.98 0.09 -0.15
C PHE A 59 -8.79 -0.87 -0.23
N LEU A 60 -7.58 -0.33 -0.17
CA LEU A 60 -6.37 -1.11 -0.40
C LEU A 60 -5.98 -1.94 0.81
N GLU A 61 -6.16 -1.43 2.03
CA GLU A 61 -5.80 -2.15 3.26
C GLU A 61 -6.44 -3.54 3.38
N ASN A 62 -7.67 -3.67 2.91
CA ASN A 62 -8.40 -4.94 2.89
C ASN A 62 -8.23 -5.73 1.59
N ALA A 63 -7.46 -5.20 0.62
CA ALA A 63 -7.22 -5.91 -0.62
C ALA A 63 -6.18 -7.02 -0.43
N VAL A 64 -6.52 -8.25 -0.74
CA VAL A 64 -5.64 -9.43 -0.56
C VAL A 64 -4.26 -9.21 -1.19
N LYS A 65 -4.18 -8.63 -2.38
CA LYS A 65 -2.90 -8.34 -3.04
C LYS A 65 -2.05 -7.34 -2.25
N TYR A 66 -2.67 -6.32 -1.64
CA TYR A 66 -1.98 -5.36 -0.77
C TYR A 66 -1.41 -6.08 0.46
N GLN A 67 -2.23 -6.89 1.12
CA GLN A 67 -1.83 -7.63 2.31
C GLN A 67 -0.68 -8.61 2.02
N ILE A 68 -0.69 -9.31 0.86
CA ILE A 68 0.43 -10.15 0.42
C ILE A 68 1.72 -9.33 0.28
N LEU A 69 1.67 -8.16 -0.37
CA LEU A 69 2.84 -7.30 -0.57
C LEU A 69 3.35 -6.75 0.76
N VAL A 70 2.47 -6.29 1.64
CA VAL A 70 2.85 -5.81 2.98
C VAL A 70 3.47 -6.94 3.79
N TYR A 71 2.88 -8.15 3.76
CA TYR A 71 3.46 -9.31 4.42
C TYR A 71 4.91 -9.56 3.97
N LEU A 72 5.16 -9.57 2.65
CA LEU A 72 6.50 -9.82 2.09
C LEU A 72 7.49 -8.66 2.25
N LEU A 73 7.05 -7.47 2.67
CA LEU A 73 7.96 -6.41 3.08
C LEU A 73 8.61 -6.72 4.44
N TYR A 74 7.83 -7.33 5.35
CA TYR A 74 8.23 -7.59 6.73
C TYR A 74 8.70 -9.02 6.97
N HIS A 75 8.42 -9.95 6.04
CA HIS A 75 8.77 -11.37 6.14
C HIS A 75 9.51 -11.83 4.90
N GLN A 76 10.45 -12.74 5.10
CA GLN A 76 11.27 -13.29 4.01
C GLN A 76 10.44 -14.17 3.07
N GLN A 77 9.49 -14.89 3.61
CA GLN A 77 8.64 -15.84 2.91
C GLN A 77 7.33 -16.08 3.65
N PHE A 78 6.38 -16.67 2.97
CA PHE A 78 5.19 -17.25 3.56
C PHE A 78 4.99 -18.71 3.10
N LEU A 79 4.28 -19.48 3.91
CA LEU A 79 3.69 -20.75 3.50
C LEU A 79 2.25 -20.51 3.04
N ALA A 80 1.89 -21.07 1.89
CA ALA A 80 0.58 -20.76 1.25
C ALA A 80 -0.60 -21.02 2.18
N HIS A 81 -0.60 -22.16 2.89
CA HIS A 81 -1.68 -22.50 3.82
C HIS A 81 -1.78 -21.52 5.01
N GLN A 82 -0.64 -21.06 5.57
CA GLN A 82 -0.63 -20.13 6.70
C GLN A 82 -1.13 -18.75 6.27
N LEU A 83 -0.61 -18.22 5.17
CA LEU A 83 -1.05 -16.92 4.67
C LEU A 83 -2.52 -16.94 4.23
N ALA A 84 -2.99 -18.01 3.61
CA ALA A 84 -4.40 -18.16 3.26
C ALA A 84 -5.30 -18.15 4.50
N GLN A 85 -4.88 -18.83 5.58
CA GLN A 85 -5.58 -18.82 6.87
C GLN A 85 -5.61 -17.43 7.51
N GLU A 86 -4.47 -16.72 7.56
CA GLU A 86 -4.37 -15.35 8.08
C GLU A 86 -5.29 -14.39 7.32
N LEU A 87 -5.35 -14.54 5.99
CA LEU A 87 -6.19 -13.73 5.12
C LEU A 87 -7.66 -14.19 5.05
N MET A 88 -8.02 -15.25 5.77
CA MET A 88 -9.35 -15.86 5.77
C MET A 88 -9.88 -16.22 4.37
N ILE A 89 -9.00 -16.73 3.51
CA ILE A 89 -9.32 -17.18 2.15
C ILE A 89 -8.84 -18.62 1.90
N SER A 90 -9.32 -19.25 0.83
CA SER A 90 -8.79 -20.57 0.43
C SER A 90 -7.43 -20.44 -0.26
N GLU A 91 -6.58 -21.47 -0.20
CA GLU A 91 -5.30 -21.51 -0.93
C GLU A 91 -5.50 -21.35 -2.45
N ALA A 92 -6.60 -21.90 -3.00
CA ALA A 92 -6.94 -21.70 -4.41
C ALA A 92 -7.23 -20.23 -4.74
N THR A 93 -7.87 -19.50 -3.82
CA THR A 93 -8.10 -18.05 -3.95
C THR A 93 -6.78 -17.28 -3.83
N LEU A 94 -5.93 -17.62 -2.87
CA LEU A 94 -4.58 -17.06 -2.76
C LEU A 94 -3.77 -17.26 -4.04
N GLY A 95 -3.80 -18.47 -4.62
CA GLY A 95 -3.13 -18.78 -5.88
C GLY A 95 -3.58 -17.88 -7.04
N ARG A 96 -4.91 -17.61 -7.14
CA ARG A 96 -5.45 -16.69 -8.15
C ARG A 96 -4.96 -15.26 -7.94
N HIS A 97 -4.91 -14.78 -6.69
CA HIS A 97 -4.38 -13.46 -6.38
C HIS A 97 -2.89 -13.35 -6.70
N LEU A 98 -2.10 -14.38 -6.37
CA LEU A 98 -0.67 -14.44 -6.69
C LEU A 98 -0.42 -14.46 -8.21
N SER A 99 -1.18 -15.24 -8.97
CA SER A 99 -1.08 -15.25 -10.43
C SER A 99 -1.35 -13.87 -11.03
N SER A 100 -2.46 -13.23 -10.62
CA SER A 100 -2.79 -11.88 -11.07
C SER A 100 -1.79 -10.82 -10.58
N LEU A 101 -1.20 -10.99 -9.40
CA LEU A 101 -0.15 -10.10 -8.88
C LEU A 101 1.14 -10.25 -9.70
N ASN A 102 1.53 -11.48 -10.01
CA ASN A 102 2.73 -11.76 -10.83
C ASN A 102 2.63 -11.18 -12.24
N GLN A 103 1.41 -11.07 -12.82
CA GLN A 103 1.23 -10.36 -14.10
C GLN A 103 1.64 -8.87 -14.00
N ILE A 104 1.31 -8.20 -12.88
CA ILE A 104 1.71 -6.80 -12.65
C ILE A 104 3.21 -6.73 -12.34
N LEU A 105 3.72 -7.64 -11.52
CA LEU A 105 5.11 -7.66 -11.09
C LEU A 105 6.08 -7.94 -12.26
N SER A 106 5.63 -8.65 -13.30
CA SER A 106 6.45 -8.93 -14.49
C SER A 106 6.86 -7.66 -15.25
N GLU A 107 6.11 -6.57 -15.14
CA GLU A 107 6.47 -5.27 -15.70
C GLU A 107 7.71 -4.66 -15.01
N PHE A 108 8.06 -5.15 -13.84
CA PHE A 108 9.22 -4.76 -13.03
C PHE A 108 10.33 -5.83 -13.02
N ASP A 109 10.25 -6.84 -13.87
CA ASP A 109 11.11 -8.03 -13.84
C ASP A 109 11.10 -8.75 -12.49
N LEU A 110 9.97 -8.72 -11.80
CA LEU A 110 9.75 -9.33 -10.50
C LEU A 110 8.67 -10.42 -10.55
N SER A 111 8.75 -11.34 -9.60
CA SER A 111 7.67 -12.30 -9.32
C SER A 111 7.70 -12.77 -7.87
N ILE A 112 6.59 -13.38 -7.43
CA ILE A 112 6.49 -14.10 -6.16
C ILE A 112 6.36 -15.59 -6.50
N GLN A 113 7.34 -16.39 -6.09
CA GLN A 113 7.38 -17.84 -6.33
C GLN A 113 7.69 -18.58 -5.02
N ASN A 114 6.92 -19.62 -4.74
CA ASN A 114 7.05 -20.38 -3.50
C ASN A 114 7.04 -19.51 -2.23
N GLY A 115 6.18 -18.47 -2.23
CA GLY A 115 6.04 -17.55 -1.10
C GLY A 115 7.19 -16.57 -0.92
N ARG A 116 8.08 -16.40 -1.90
CA ARG A 116 9.26 -15.51 -1.83
C ARG A 116 9.34 -14.59 -3.04
N TRP A 117 9.94 -13.43 -2.84
CA TRP A 117 10.36 -12.57 -3.95
C TRP A 117 11.38 -13.25 -4.85
N ARG A 118 11.22 -13.04 -6.16
CA ARG A 118 12.19 -13.36 -7.22
C ARG A 118 12.46 -12.11 -8.03
N GLY A 119 13.73 -11.81 -8.22
CA GLY A 119 14.23 -10.63 -8.94
C GLY A 119 15.30 -9.89 -8.15
N PRO A 120 15.92 -8.86 -8.76
CA PRO A 120 16.99 -8.09 -8.14
C PRO A 120 16.46 -7.26 -6.94
N GLU A 121 17.21 -7.21 -5.84
CA GLU A 121 16.81 -6.53 -4.61
C GLU A 121 16.54 -5.02 -4.83
N HIS A 122 17.32 -4.35 -5.68
CA HIS A 122 17.10 -2.94 -6.00
C HIS A 122 15.75 -2.73 -6.71
N GLN A 123 15.33 -3.68 -7.56
CA GLN A 123 14.05 -3.64 -8.25
C GLN A 123 12.88 -3.87 -7.27
N ILE A 124 13.05 -4.78 -6.29
CA ILE A 124 12.06 -5.00 -5.23
C ILE A 124 11.87 -3.71 -4.41
N ARG A 125 12.96 -3.04 -4.03
CA ARG A 125 12.88 -1.76 -3.29
C ARG A 125 12.24 -0.67 -4.12
N TYR A 126 12.58 -0.56 -5.41
CA TYR A 126 11.98 0.41 -6.32
C TYR A 126 10.48 0.17 -6.51
N PHE A 127 10.08 -1.09 -6.66
CA PHE A 127 8.67 -1.47 -6.72
C PHE A 127 7.92 -1.02 -5.45
N TYR A 128 8.44 -1.33 -4.25
CA TYR A 128 7.83 -0.90 -3.00
C TYR A 128 7.79 0.62 -2.87
N PHE A 129 8.81 1.33 -3.33
CA PHE A 129 8.81 2.79 -3.35
C PHE A 129 7.66 3.33 -4.21
N CYS A 130 7.52 2.88 -5.44
CA CYS A 130 6.43 3.27 -6.32
C CYS A 130 5.06 2.91 -5.75
N PHE A 131 4.96 1.73 -5.14
CA PHE A 131 3.75 1.20 -4.53
C PHE A 131 3.32 2.06 -3.34
N PHE A 132 4.13 2.20 -2.31
CA PHE A 132 3.76 2.94 -1.10
C PHE A 132 3.61 4.44 -1.33
N ARG A 133 4.35 5.02 -2.26
CA ARG A 133 4.16 6.42 -2.66
C ARG A 133 2.74 6.70 -3.14
N LYS A 134 2.05 5.69 -3.71
CA LYS A 134 0.68 5.79 -4.20
C LYS A 134 -0.37 5.40 -3.17
N VAL A 135 -0.06 4.45 -2.28
CA VAL A 135 -1.08 3.82 -1.43
C VAL A 135 -1.08 4.30 0.01
N TRP A 136 0.03 4.78 0.55
CA TRP A 136 0.05 5.29 1.91
C TRP A 136 -0.88 6.48 2.10
N SER A 137 -1.70 6.42 3.13
CA SER A 137 -2.55 7.53 3.59
C SER A 137 -1.72 8.70 4.12
N SER A 138 -2.36 9.84 4.29
CA SER A 138 -1.72 11.00 4.92
C SER A 138 -1.29 10.71 6.36
N GLN A 139 -2.08 9.93 7.09
CA GLN A 139 -1.78 9.52 8.47
C GLN A 139 -0.55 8.61 8.54
N GLU A 140 -0.43 7.63 7.65
CA GLU A 140 0.77 6.78 7.58
C GLU A 140 2.02 7.60 7.28
N TRP A 141 1.95 8.54 6.33
CA TRP A 141 3.04 9.45 6.03
C TRP A 141 3.45 10.28 7.25
N GLU A 142 2.49 10.89 7.95
CA GLU A 142 2.75 11.68 9.15
C GLU A 142 3.36 10.83 10.27
N GLY A 143 2.86 9.61 10.48
CA GLY A 143 3.40 8.67 11.45
C GLY A 143 4.86 8.32 11.20
N HIS A 144 5.26 8.18 9.93
CA HIS A 144 6.66 7.95 9.58
C HIS A 144 7.53 9.21 9.70
N MET A 145 6.98 10.39 9.36
CA MET A 145 7.68 11.68 9.45
C MET A 145 8.01 12.09 10.89
N GLN A 146 7.15 11.75 11.84
CA GLN A 146 7.30 12.20 13.23
C GLN A 146 8.34 11.40 14.02
N LYS A 147 8.84 10.27 13.50
CA LYS A 147 9.86 9.47 14.18
C LYS A 147 11.15 10.29 14.39
N PRO A 148 11.68 10.35 15.63
CA PRO A 148 12.88 11.14 15.94
C PRO A 148 14.07 10.82 15.04
N GLU A 149 14.28 9.51 14.76
CA GLU A 149 15.38 9.04 13.91
C GLU A 149 15.28 9.63 12.50
N ARG A 150 14.06 9.75 11.96
CA ARG A 150 13.80 10.30 10.61
C ARG A 150 14.09 11.80 10.56
N LYS A 151 13.74 12.52 11.61
CA LYS A 151 14.06 13.96 11.69
C LYS A 151 15.55 14.20 11.70
N GLN A 152 16.31 13.38 12.44
CA GLN A 152 17.75 13.48 12.49
C GLN A 152 18.42 13.08 11.17
N GLU A 153 17.97 11.99 10.52
CA GLU A 153 18.43 11.58 9.20
C GLU A 153 18.26 12.72 8.16
N ILE A 154 17.08 13.36 8.15
CA ILE A 154 16.81 14.49 7.26
C ILE A 154 17.74 15.68 7.57
N ALA A 155 17.87 16.06 8.84
CA ALA A 155 18.71 17.17 9.23
C ALA A 155 20.18 16.94 8.82
N THR A 156 20.70 15.73 9.02
CA THR A 156 22.04 15.35 8.60
C THR A 156 22.20 15.43 7.07
N LEU A 157 21.20 14.99 6.31
CA LEU A 157 21.25 15.08 4.84
C LEU A 157 21.19 16.54 4.35
N GLU A 158 20.35 17.38 4.96
CA GLU A 158 20.28 18.81 4.65
C GLU A 158 21.63 19.52 4.94
N GLU A 159 22.29 19.14 6.03
CA GLU A 159 23.61 19.64 6.39
C GLU A 159 24.67 19.21 5.35
N ILE A 160 24.71 17.92 4.98
CA ILE A 160 25.64 17.40 3.98
C ILE A 160 25.42 18.04 2.61
N CYS A 161 24.16 18.21 2.21
CA CYS A 161 23.81 18.79 0.92
C CYS A 161 23.96 20.32 0.88
N GLY A 162 24.08 20.98 2.04
CA GLY A 162 24.11 22.44 2.13
C GLY A 162 22.83 23.13 1.68
N ALA A 163 21.70 22.38 1.63
CA ALA A 163 20.42 22.88 1.14
C ALA A 163 19.23 22.20 1.85
N SER A 164 18.17 22.97 2.08
CA SER A 164 16.92 22.43 2.62
C SER A 164 16.16 21.62 1.58
N LEU A 165 15.68 20.46 2.00
CA LEU A 165 14.87 19.57 1.19
C LEU A 165 13.40 20.03 1.17
N SER A 166 12.77 19.97 0.02
CA SER A 166 11.32 20.17 -0.10
C SER A 166 10.56 19.08 0.66
N SER A 167 9.30 19.34 1.02
CA SER A 167 8.45 18.37 1.71
C SER A 167 8.33 17.05 0.92
N GLY A 168 8.25 17.13 -0.42
CA GLY A 168 8.20 15.95 -1.28
C GLY A 168 9.48 15.11 -1.22
N GLN A 169 10.66 15.77 -1.27
CA GLN A 169 11.96 15.09 -1.15
C GLN A 169 12.14 14.44 0.22
N LYS A 170 11.70 15.11 1.31
CA LYS A 170 11.70 14.53 2.65
C LYS A 170 10.86 13.26 2.73
N LEU A 171 9.66 13.30 2.15
CA LEU A 171 8.79 12.14 2.09
C LEU A 171 9.42 10.97 1.30
N ASP A 172 9.98 11.26 0.13
CA ASP A 172 10.62 10.23 -0.70
C ASP A 172 11.83 9.59 0.01
N LEU A 173 12.65 10.38 0.71
CA LEU A 173 13.78 9.87 1.49
C LEU A 173 13.34 8.99 2.66
N ILE A 174 12.30 9.40 3.40
CA ILE A 174 11.76 8.62 4.50
C ILE A 174 11.22 7.29 4.00
N LEU A 175 10.51 7.30 2.88
CA LEU A 175 9.99 6.07 2.28
C LEU A 175 11.12 5.13 1.85
N TRP A 176 12.14 5.65 1.18
CA TRP A 176 13.34 4.88 0.82
C TRP A 176 14.04 4.29 2.03
N ALA A 177 14.25 5.09 3.07
CA ALA A 177 14.88 4.64 4.30
C ALA A 177 14.05 3.55 4.99
N HIS A 178 12.72 3.73 5.06
CA HIS A 178 11.82 2.72 5.63
C HIS A 178 11.90 1.39 4.87
N ILE A 179 11.73 1.41 3.56
CA ILE A 179 11.79 0.21 2.72
C ILE A 179 13.16 -0.46 2.84
N SER A 180 14.25 0.33 2.76
CA SER A 180 15.61 -0.20 2.84
C SER A 180 15.88 -0.87 4.17
N GLN A 181 15.46 -0.28 5.29
CA GLN A 181 15.61 -0.88 6.62
C GLN A 181 14.82 -2.18 6.76
N GLN A 182 13.58 -2.23 6.29
CA GLN A 182 12.78 -3.47 6.36
C GLN A 182 13.40 -4.57 5.49
N ARG A 183 13.80 -4.24 4.27
CA ARG A 183 14.42 -5.22 3.37
C ARG A 183 15.79 -5.70 3.86
N LEU A 184 16.59 -4.85 4.49
CA LEU A 184 17.84 -5.26 5.14
C LEU A 184 17.59 -6.23 6.29
N ARG A 185 16.59 -5.96 7.16
CA ARG A 185 16.22 -6.87 8.27
C ARG A 185 15.78 -8.23 7.75
N VAL A 186 14.93 -8.26 6.73
CA VAL A 186 14.45 -9.49 6.10
C VAL A 186 15.59 -10.29 5.47
N ASN A 187 16.55 -9.63 4.81
CA ASN A 187 17.68 -10.29 4.15
C ASN A 187 18.82 -10.67 5.14
N ALA A 188 19.01 -9.92 6.22
CA ALA A 188 20.02 -10.24 7.23
C ALA A 188 19.83 -11.64 7.84
N CYS A 189 18.58 -12.10 7.96
CA CYS A 189 18.30 -13.47 8.39
C CYS A 189 18.88 -14.55 7.44
N GLN A 190 19.23 -14.21 6.20
CA GLN A 190 19.88 -15.14 5.26
C GLN A 190 21.39 -15.29 5.53
N PHE A 191 22.06 -14.23 5.98
CA PHE A 191 23.51 -14.26 6.20
C PHE A 191 23.90 -15.03 7.47
N GLN A 192 23.06 -15.03 8.48
CA GLN A 192 23.30 -15.78 9.73
C GLN A 192 23.27 -17.30 9.53
N VAL A 193 22.56 -17.81 8.53
CA VAL A 193 22.46 -19.25 8.23
C VAL A 193 23.68 -19.78 7.44
N ILE A 194 24.46 -18.89 6.82
CA ILE A 194 25.61 -19.27 5.98
C ILE A 194 26.90 -19.34 6.81
N GLU A 195 26.98 -18.64 7.95
CA GLU A 195 28.16 -18.67 8.84
C GLU A 195 28.20 -19.88 9.78
N GLU A 196 27.11 -20.65 9.90
CA GLU A 196 27.05 -21.86 10.75
C GLU A 196 27.25 -23.18 9.97
N LYS A 197 27.81 -23.16 8.78
CA LYS A 197 28.22 -24.32 7.98
C LYS A 197 29.70 -24.23 7.58
#